data_a535011fa8fb11c35fab852d39d1b206
#
_entry.id   a535011fa8fb11c35fab852d39d1b206
#
_cell.length_a   1.000
_cell.length_b   1.000
_cell.length_c   1.000
_cell.angle_alpha   90.00
_cell.angle_beta   90.00
_cell.angle_gamma   90.00
#
_symmetry.space_group_name_H-M   'P 1'
#
loop_
_entity.id
_entity.type
_entity.pdbx_description
1 polymer ?
#
loop_
_entity_poly.entity_id
_entity_poly.type
_entity_poly.pdbx_seq_one_letter_code
_entity_poly.pdbx_strand_id
1 'polypeptide(L)'
;MPITTTAQVPPEVRTYFDRLLLTLARPYFIYDMFAQRRTIPLNSGDQMIFRRYATLNAATVPIQDGTTPPGDSLAVTDFSTQIKWYGNFVVITDQVQFTVQDRVLNESTRVLSLQLGLTLDTLIRNMMVATASSISCQFGGNGDTPTQITTEDIKTAVRALRLGNARLMTKPIPGENRFATSPVRSSYWGFMDVTIQNDLEACADFLSAANYPNPMDVLEAEWGSTNNVRWLLSTNGANSGTSNLGAPIWQNIILGQESFGVVKLGSKEAEFIVKPLGSAGTADPLNQRGSVGYKYPFATRLLNDNWITRLLSTQFF
;
A
#
# COMPACT_ATOMS: atom_id res chain seq x y z
N MET A 1 42.90 -21.61 19.14
CA MET A 1 42.12 -20.46 19.65
C MET A 1 40.66 -20.73 19.33
N PRO A 2 39.75 -20.64 20.30
CA PRO A 2 38.33 -20.76 19.99
C PRO A 2 37.90 -19.53 19.18
N ILE A 3 37.45 -19.76 17.95
CA ILE A 3 36.89 -18.72 17.09
C ILE A 3 35.44 -18.54 17.56
N THR A 4 35.10 -17.35 18.03
CA THR A 4 33.70 -17.01 18.32
C THR A 4 32.98 -16.88 16.99
N THR A 5 32.24 -17.91 16.62
CA THR A 5 31.41 -17.91 15.40
C THR A 5 30.10 -17.21 15.69
N THR A 6 29.47 -16.65 14.65
CA THR A 6 28.15 -15.99 14.71
C THR A 6 27.02 -16.90 15.25
N ALA A 7 27.24 -18.21 15.27
CA ALA A 7 26.33 -19.15 15.97
C ALA A 7 26.32 -18.97 17.50
N GLN A 8 27.33 -18.30 18.05
CA GLN A 8 27.47 -17.99 19.48
C GLN A 8 27.02 -16.56 19.85
N VAL A 9 26.65 -15.75 18.85
CA VAL A 9 26.03 -14.43 19.12
C VAL A 9 24.63 -14.67 19.65
N PRO A 10 24.30 -14.13 20.84
CA PRO A 10 23.00 -14.37 21.46
C PRO A 10 21.85 -13.97 20.50
N PRO A 11 20.74 -14.72 20.52
CA PRO A 11 19.56 -14.40 19.69
C PRO A 11 19.01 -12.98 19.96
N GLU A 12 19.33 -12.40 21.08
CA GLU A 12 19.01 -11.03 21.50
C GLU A 12 19.54 -9.97 20.52
N VAL A 13 20.73 -10.17 19.96
CA VAL A 13 21.31 -9.22 18.97
C VAL A 13 20.52 -9.26 17.67
N ARG A 14 20.09 -10.45 17.24
CA ARG A 14 19.22 -10.58 16.04
C ARG A 14 17.87 -9.88 16.25
N THR A 15 17.27 -10.07 17.40
CA THR A 15 15.98 -9.44 17.75
C THR A 15 16.08 -7.92 17.77
N TYR A 16 17.19 -7.38 18.24
CA TYR A 16 17.42 -5.94 18.26
C TYR A 16 17.52 -5.34 16.85
N PHE A 17 18.27 -5.96 15.95
CA PHE A 17 18.41 -5.50 14.57
C PHE A 17 17.10 -5.61 13.78
N ASP A 18 16.34 -6.70 13.95
CA ASP A 18 15.04 -6.89 13.31
C ASP A 18 14.05 -5.81 13.75
N ARG A 19 14.03 -5.49 15.04
CA ARG A 19 13.19 -4.41 15.58
C ARG A 19 13.58 -3.04 15.01
N LEU A 20 14.86 -2.76 14.89
CA LEU A 20 15.36 -1.53 14.29
C LEU A 20 14.93 -1.42 12.83
N LEU A 21 15.07 -2.48 12.06
CA LEU A 21 14.66 -2.54 10.65
C LEU A 21 13.17 -2.22 10.50
N LEU A 22 12.29 -2.86 11.27
CA LEU A 22 10.86 -2.62 11.22
C LEU A 22 10.45 -1.21 11.63
N THR A 23 11.07 -0.66 12.66
CA THR A 23 10.76 0.70 13.14
C THR A 23 11.11 1.75 12.09
N LEU A 24 12.23 1.61 11.38
CA LEU A 24 12.62 2.52 10.31
C LEU A 24 11.78 2.38 9.05
N ALA A 25 11.26 1.18 8.77
CA ALA A 25 10.43 0.92 7.60
C ALA A 25 8.99 1.48 7.72
N ARG A 26 8.46 1.63 8.94
CA ARG A 26 7.07 2.02 9.21
C ARG A 26 6.60 3.31 8.54
N PRO A 27 7.38 4.40 8.49
CA PRO A 27 6.92 5.66 7.90
C PRO A 27 6.61 5.56 6.40
N TYR A 28 7.11 4.54 5.71
CA TYR A 28 6.95 4.36 4.27
C TYR A 28 5.80 3.42 3.89
N PHE A 29 5.11 2.84 4.86
CA PHE A 29 3.96 1.95 4.63
C PHE A 29 2.64 2.72 4.53
N ILE A 30 2.39 3.43 3.45
CA ILE A 30 1.13 4.16 3.26
C ILE A 30 0.06 3.22 2.68
N TYR A 31 0.39 2.46 1.65
CA TYR A 31 -0.57 1.58 0.96
C TYR A 31 -1.00 0.37 1.79
N ASP A 32 -0.19 -0.12 2.74
CA ASP A 32 -0.53 -1.26 3.61
C ASP A 32 -1.62 -0.93 4.65
N MET A 33 -1.89 0.34 4.93
CA MET A 33 -2.80 0.76 6.01
C MET A 33 -4.23 0.26 5.83
N PHE A 34 -4.70 0.13 4.60
CA PHE A 34 -6.10 -0.16 4.26
C PHE A 34 -6.34 -1.58 3.77
N ALA A 35 -5.33 -2.42 3.86
CA ALA A 35 -5.38 -3.81 3.43
C ALA A 35 -6.20 -4.68 4.38
N GLN A 36 -6.96 -5.62 3.83
CA GLN A 36 -7.46 -6.75 4.60
C GLN A 36 -6.31 -7.70 4.91
N ARG A 37 -5.86 -7.73 6.16
CA ARG A 37 -4.71 -8.55 6.57
C ARG A 37 -5.12 -9.96 6.91
N ARG A 38 -4.41 -10.95 6.35
CA ARG A 38 -4.54 -12.36 6.64
C ARG A 38 -3.18 -12.97 6.89
N THR A 39 -3.15 -14.04 7.70
CA THR A 39 -1.92 -14.73 8.06
C THR A 39 -2.08 -16.21 7.74
N ILE A 40 -1.11 -16.78 7.01
CA ILE A 40 -1.01 -18.22 6.81
C ILE A 40 -0.24 -18.80 8.00
N PRO A 41 -0.77 -19.79 8.73
CA PRO A 41 -0.02 -20.46 9.79
C PRO A 41 1.27 -21.10 9.23
N LEU A 42 2.31 -21.19 10.06
CA LEU A 42 3.54 -21.90 9.67
C LEU A 42 3.22 -23.37 9.35
N ASN A 43 3.90 -23.93 8.35
CA ASN A 43 3.73 -25.30 7.89
C ASN A 43 2.34 -25.63 7.29
N SER A 44 1.56 -24.63 6.88
CA SER A 44 0.22 -24.80 6.28
C SER A 44 0.17 -24.47 4.78
N GLY A 45 1.33 -24.56 4.09
CA GLY A 45 1.44 -24.21 2.68
C GLY A 45 1.79 -22.74 2.42
N ASP A 46 1.87 -22.37 1.17
CA ASP A 46 2.31 -21.06 0.68
C ASP A 46 1.20 -20.29 -0.04
N GLN A 47 -0.01 -20.87 -0.15
CA GLN A 47 -1.14 -20.28 -0.84
C GLN A 47 -2.23 -19.86 0.14
N MET A 48 -2.81 -18.68 -0.11
CA MET A 48 -4.01 -18.19 0.57
C MET A 48 -5.13 -18.04 -0.45
N ILE A 49 -6.31 -18.53 -0.10
CA ILE A 49 -7.53 -18.37 -0.89
C ILE A 49 -8.46 -17.42 -0.14
N PHE A 50 -8.79 -16.31 -0.77
CA PHE A 50 -9.85 -15.40 -0.34
C PHE A 50 -11.13 -15.81 -1.05
N ARG A 51 -12.20 -16.03 -0.28
CA ARG A 51 -13.49 -16.47 -0.80
C ARG A 51 -14.53 -15.38 -0.68
N ARG A 52 -15.24 -15.12 -1.77
CA ARG A 52 -16.35 -14.20 -1.81
C ARG A 52 -17.62 -14.92 -2.31
N TYR A 53 -18.71 -14.72 -1.58
CA TYR A 53 -20.02 -15.16 -2.02
C TYR A 53 -20.70 -14.06 -2.84
N ALA A 54 -21.36 -14.44 -3.94
CA ALA A 54 -22.19 -13.51 -4.68
C ALA A 54 -23.45 -13.18 -3.88
N THR A 55 -23.94 -11.95 -4.02
CA THR A 55 -25.24 -11.55 -3.46
C THR A 55 -26.36 -12.22 -4.23
N LEU A 56 -27.36 -12.70 -3.53
CA LEU A 56 -28.60 -13.22 -4.14
C LEU A 56 -29.48 -12.07 -4.62
N ASN A 57 -30.30 -12.33 -5.61
CA ASN A 57 -31.29 -11.38 -6.08
C ASN A 57 -32.39 -11.20 -5.01
N ALA A 58 -33.07 -10.05 -5.05
CA ALA A 58 -34.21 -9.83 -4.18
C ALA A 58 -35.32 -10.80 -4.47
N ALA A 59 -35.84 -11.48 -3.44
CA ALA A 59 -37.01 -12.36 -3.54
C ALA A 59 -38.30 -11.53 -3.62
N THR A 60 -38.64 -11.07 -4.83
CA THR A 60 -39.81 -10.18 -5.06
C THR A 60 -41.10 -10.90 -5.33
N VAL A 61 -41.08 -12.22 -5.47
CA VAL A 61 -42.31 -13.03 -5.73
C VAL A 61 -42.91 -13.44 -4.42
N PRO A 62 -44.20 -13.12 -4.16
CA PRO A 62 -44.91 -13.58 -2.96
C PRO A 62 -45.00 -15.10 -2.91
N ILE A 63 -44.83 -15.67 -1.74
CA ILE A 63 -44.98 -17.11 -1.51
C ILE A 63 -46.44 -17.44 -1.57
N GLN A 64 -46.82 -18.41 -2.41
CA GLN A 64 -48.19 -18.94 -2.46
C GLN A 64 -48.37 -20.01 -1.39
N ASP A 65 -49.56 -20.02 -0.78
CA ASP A 65 -49.88 -20.99 0.24
C ASP A 65 -49.80 -22.42 -0.34
N GLY A 66 -49.15 -23.31 0.37
CA GLY A 66 -48.95 -24.72 -0.02
C GLY A 66 -47.90 -24.97 -1.13
N THR A 67 -47.21 -23.94 -1.62
CA THR A 67 -46.21 -24.11 -2.69
C THR A 67 -44.81 -23.68 -2.21
N THR A 68 -43.84 -24.59 -2.24
CA THR A 68 -42.46 -24.26 -1.92
C THR A 68 -41.78 -23.54 -3.12
N PRO A 69 -41.27 -22.32 -2.96
CA PRO A 69 -40.57 -21.64 -4.04
C PRO A 69 -39.26 -22.35 -4.39
N PRO A 70 -38.78 -22.21 -5.63
CA PRO A 70 -37.46 -22.72 -6.02
C PRO A 70 -36.39 -22.00 -5.19
N GLY A 71 -35.46 -22.76 -4.61
CA GLY A 71 -34.34 -22.20 -3.85
C GLY A 71 -33.29 -21.63 -4.78
N ASP A 72 -32.57 -20.60 -4.32
CA ASP A 72 -31.40 -20.02 -5.02
C ASP A 72 -30.12 -20.77 -4.65
N SER A 73 -29.19 -20.86 -5.60
CA SER A 73 -27.88 -21.43 -5.37
C SER A 73 -26.84 -20.34 -5.02
N LEU A 74 -25.94 -20.63 -4.07
CA LEU A 74 -24.86 -19.73 -3.72
C LEU A 74 -23.70 -19.86 -4.74
N ALA A 75 -23.38 -18.76 -5.41
CA ALA A 75 -22.19 -18.67 -6.25
C ALA A 75 -21.00 -18.18 -5.44
N VAL A 76 -19.86 -18.83 -5.63
CA VAL A 76 -18.61 -18.56 -4.91
C VAL A 76 -17.51 -18.14 -5.90
N THR A 77 -16.77 -17.10 -5.56
CA THR A 77 -15.58 -16.69 -6.30
C THR A 77 -14.36 -16.78 -5.38
N ASP A 78 -13.36 -17.53 -5.79
CA ASP A 78 -12.12 -17.73 -5.05
C ASP A 78 -10.98 -16.94 -5.68
N PHE A 79 -10.26 -16.17 -4.87
CA PHE A 79 -9.07 -15.41 -5.26
C PHE A 79 -7.87 -16.02 -4.56
N SER A 80 -7.02 -16.72 -5.30
CA SER A 80 -5.80 -17.31 -4.75
C SER A 80 -4.63 -16.36 -4.87
N THR A 81 -3.75 -16.38 -3.88
CA THR A 81 -2.46 -15.70 -3.92
C THR A 81 -1.39 -16.58 -3.28
N GLN A 82 -0.18 -16.52 -3.81
CA GLN A 82 0.97 -17.28 -3.33
C GLN A 82 1.99 -16.33 -2.69
N ILE A 83 2.54 -16.73 -1.53
CA ILE A 83 3.60 -15.98 -0.87
C ILE A 83 4.88 -16.07 -1.68
N LYS A 84 5.49 -14.92 -1.93
CA LYS A 84 6.80 -14.81 -2.55
C LYS A 84 7.79 -14.24 -1.56
N TRP A 85 9.05 -14.60 -1.70
CA TRP A 85 10.12 -14.11 -0.87
C TRP A 85 10.82 -12.94 -1.55
N TYR A 86 10.92 -11.83 -0.86
CA TYR A 86 11.62 -10.63 -1.30
C TYR A 86 12.79 -10.38 -0.37
N GLY A 87 13.89 -9.87 -0.91
CA GLY A 87 15.07 -9.57 -0.10
C GLY A 87 16.15 -8.91 -0.94
N ASN A 88 17.04 -8.24 -0.25
CA ASN A 88 18.23 -7.65 -0.84
C ASN A 88 19.37 -7.68 0.17
N PHE A 89 20.59 -7.51 -0.30
CA PHE A 89 21.78 -7.48 0.57
C PHE A 89 22.83 -6.51 0.03
N VAL A 90 23.63 -6.00 0.94
CA VAL A 90 24.79 -5.15 0.66
C VAL A 90 26.04 -5.91 1.06
N VAL A 91 27.04 -5.92 0.19
CA VAL A 91 28.35 -6.49 0.46
C VAL A 91 29.26 -5.37 0.98
N ILE A 92 29.95 -5.62 2.08
CA ILE A 92 30.90 -4.69 2.70
C ILE A 92 32.26 -5.35 2.70
N THR A 93 33.28 -4.66 2.19
CA THR A 93 34.64 -5.15 2.20
C THR A 93 35.35 -4.82 3.51
N ASP A 94 36.38 -5.60 3.86
CA ASP A 94 37.21 -5.39 5.03
C ASP A 94 37.90 -4.00 4.97
N GLN A 95 38.41 -3.61 3.80
CA GLN A 95 39.04 -2.31 3.61
C GLN A 95 38.12 -1.14 3.95
N VAL A 96 36.83 -1.20 3.50
CA VAL A 96 35.84 -0.18 3.84
C VAL A 96 35.56 -0.17 5.33
N GLN A 97 35.47 -1.33 5.97
CA GLN A 97 35.18 -1.44 7.40
C GLN A 97 36.31 -0.88 8.27
N PHE A 98 37.58 -0.97 7.81
CA PHE A 98 38.76 -0.50 8.55
C PHE A 98 39.18 0.94 8.20
N THR A 99 38.87 1.41 6.99
CA THR A 99 39.34 2.73 6.51
C THR A 99 38.30 3.84 6.68
N VAL A 100 36.99 3.48 6.67
CA VAL A 100 35.92 4.46 6.79
C VAL A 100 35.61 4.75 8.26
N GLN A 101 35.54 6.03 8.59
CA GLN A 101 35.29 6.52 9.95
C GLN A 101 33.82 6.26 10.41
N ASP A 102 32.92 6.10 9.46
CA ASP A 102 31.50 5.88 9.70
C ASP A 102 31.20 4.41 10.02
N ARG A 103 30.15 4.18 10.81
CA ARG A 103 29.66 2.83 11.11
C ARG A 103 28.87 2.29 9.91
N VAL A 104 29.59 1.87 8.85
CA VAL A 104 29.01 1.41 7.57
C VAL A 104 27.96 0.33 7.74
N LEU A 105 28.13 -0.55 8.71
CA LEU A 105 27.17 -1.63 9.00
C LEU A 105 25.82 -1.08 9.49
N ASN A 106 25.82 -0.06 10.37
CA ASN A 106 24.59 0.56 10.87
C ASN A 106 23.88 1.36 9.77
N GLU A 107 24.64 2.09 8.94
CA GLU A 107 24.07 2.85 7.83
C GLU A 107 23.53 1.93 6.74
N SER A 108 24.20 0.81 6.45
CA SER A 108 23.69 -0.22 5.54
C SER A 108 22.36 -0.81 6.02
N THR A 109 22.22 -1.04 7.34
CA THR A 109 20.96 -1.50 7.94
C THR A 109 19.85 -0.48 7.74
N ARG A 110 20.15 0.80 7.96
CA ARG A 110 19.19 1.89 7.77
C ARG A 110 18.72 2.00 6.32
N VAL A 111 19.64 1.98 5.37
CA VAL A 111 19.33 2.02 3.94
C VAL A 111 18.51 0.80 3.51
N LEU A 112 18.86 -0.40 3.98
CA LEU A 112 18.11 -1.62 3.70
C LEU A 112 16.69 -1.59 4.30
N SER A 113 16.50 -0.96 5.47
CA SER A 113 15.17 -0.80 6.06
C SER A 113 14.28 0.13 5.24
N LEU A 114 14.85 1.24 4.74
CA LEU A 114 14.16 2.14 3.82
C LEU A 114 13.77 1.43 2.53
N GLN A 115 14.69 0.63 1.97
CA GLN A 115 14.43 -0.16 0.78
C GLN A 115 13.32 -1.20 1.01
N LEU A 116 13.29 -1.88 2.15
CA LEU A 116 12.22 -2.82 2.48
C LEU A 116 10.86 -2.11 2.47
N GLY A 117 10.74 -0.97 3.16
CA GLY A 117 9.52 -0.18 3.18
C GLY A 117 9.06 0.21 1.78
N LEU A 118 9.98 0.77 0.98
CA LEU A 118 9.71 1.16 -0.40
C LEU A 118 9.31 -0.03 -1.27
N THR A 119 9.94 -1.20 -1.09
CA THR A 119 9.63 -2.41 -1.85
C THR A 119 8.20 -2.87 -1.58
N LEU A 120 7.78 -2.93 -0.30
CA LEU A 120 6.44 -3.36 0.07
C LEU A 120 5.38 -2.37 -0.42
N ASP A 121 5.62 -1.08 -0.25
CA ASP A 121 4.76 -0.01 -0.73
C ASP A 121 4.59 -0.08 -2.26
N THR A 122 5.69 -0.27 -2.99
CA THR A 122 5.69 -0.42 -4.45
C THR A 122 4.93 -1.68 -4.92
N LEU A 123 5.09 -2.81 -4.21
CA LEU A 123 4.39 -4.05 -4.56
C LEU A 123 2.88 -3.90 -4.40
N ILE A 124 2.42 -3.28 -3.31
CA ILE A 124 0.99 -3.02 -3.08
C ILE A 124 0.47 -2.03 -4.13
N ARG A 125 1.18 -0.94 -4.37
CA ARG A 125 0.84 0.04 -5.41
C ARG A 125 0.70 -0.63 -6.78
N ASN A 126 1.66 -1.42 -7.19
CA ASN A 126 1.65 -2.08 -8.51
C ASN A 126 0.48 -3.08 -8.63
N MET A 127 0.12 -3.75 -7.54
CA MET A 127 -1.06 -4.61 -7.51
C MET A 127 -2.35 -3.79 -7.68
N MET A 128 -2.48 -2.65 -7.00
CA MET A 128 -3.64 -1.77 -7.12
C MET A 128 -3.76 -1.18 -8.54
N VAL A 129 -2.64 -0.81 -9.13
CA VAL A 129 -2.57 -0.30 -10.52
C VAL A 129 -2.98 -1.37 -11.55
N ALA A 130 -2.84 -2.64 -11.23
CA ALA A 130 -3.29 -3.74 -12.09
C ALA A 130 -4.83 -3.89 -12.15
N THR A 131 -5.61 -3.08 -11.42
CA THR A 131 -7.08 -3.10 -11.51
C THR A 131 -7.57 -2.74 -12.91
N ALA A 132 -8.66 -3.37 -13.34
CA ALA A 132 -9.27 -3.10 -14.63
C ALA A 132 -10.01 -1.74 -14.70
N SER A 133 -10.51 -1.25 -13.54
CA SER A 133 -11.26 0.00 -13.49
C SER A 133 -10.34 1.21 -13.60
N SER A 134 -10.40 1.94 -14.71
CA SER A 134 -9.66 3.19 -14.93
C SER A 134 -10.55 4.24 -15.60
N ILE A 135 -10.40 5.47 -15.16
CA ILE A 135 -11.09 6.65 -15.68
C ILE A 135 -10.01 7.67 -16.04
N SER A 136 -10.03 8.14 -17.29
CA SER A 136 -9.16 9.24 -17.73
C SER A 136 -9.82 10.58 -17.36
N CYS A 137 -9.08 11.47 -16.72
CA CYS A 137 -9.53 12.84 -16.49
C CYS A 137 -9.64 13.59 -17.80
N GLN A 138 -10.80 14.21 -18.07
CA GLN A 138 -11.10 14.84 -19.34
C GLN A 138 -11.56 16.30 -19.21
N PHE A 139 -11.84 16.75 -18.01
CA PHE A 139 -12.42 18.08 -17.78
C PHE A 139 -11.38 19.17 -17.48
N GLY A 140 -10.11 18.83 -17.44
CA GLY A 140 -9.04 19.77 -17.09
C GLY A 140 -8.72 20.84 -18.14
N GLY A 141 -9.16 20.68 -19.39
CA GLY A 141 -9.07 21.73 -20.41
C GLY A 141 -7.68 22.03 -20.97
N ASN A 142 -6.66 21.19 -20.72
CA ASN A 142 -5.32 21.36 -21.29
C ASN A 142 -5.15 20.74 -22.70
N GLY A 143 -6.22 20.17 -23.26
CA GLY A 143 -6.22 19.60 -24.61
C GLY A 143 -5.54 18.24 -24.74
N ASP A 144 -5.12 17.62 -23.63
CA ASP A 144 -4.52 16.29 -23.59
C ASP A 144 -5.52 15.24 -23.08
N THR A 145 -5.22 13.97 -23.29
CA THR A 145 -6.02 12.86 -22.76
C THR A 145 -5.07 11.80 -22.21
N PRO A 146 -5.00 11.63 -20.88
CA PRO A 146 -5.75 12.29 -19.81
C PRO A 146 -5.32 13.75 -19.57
N THR A 147 -6.22 14.56 -19.00
CA THR A 147 -6.00 15.94 -18.62
C THR A 147 -5.72 16.07 -17.11
N GLN A 148 -5.62 17.28 -16.57
CA GLN A 148 -5.52 17.53 -15.14
C GLN A 148 -6.76 16.99 -14.42
N ILE A 149 -6.60 16.67 -13.13
CA ILE A 149 -7.69 16.20 -12.28
C ILE A 149 -8.63 17.35 -11.93
N THR A 150 -9.94 17.08 -11.95
CA THR A 150 -10.97 18.06 -11.57
C THR A 150 -11.96 17.46 -10.58
N THR A 151 -12.75 18.32 -9.96
CA THR A 151 -13.84 17.90 -9.06
C THR A 151 -14.83 16.95 -9.74
N GLU A 152 -15.12 17.13 -11.03
CA GLU A 152 -16.06 16.28 -11.77
C GLU A 152 -15.50 14.88 -12.04
N ASP A 153 -14.20 14.77 -12.29
CA ASP A 153 -13.52 13.48 -12.46
C ASP A 153 -13.57 12.67 -11.16
N ILE A 154 -13.34 13.33 -10.01
CA ILE A 154 -13.45 12.71 -8.69
C ILE A 154 -14.90 12.27 -8.41
N LYS A 155 -15.89 13.09 -8.72
CA LYS A 155 -17.32 12.72 -8.59
C LYS A 155 -17.66 11.50 -9.45
N THR A 156 -17.13 11.42 -10.67
CA THR A 156 -17.32 10.28 -11.56
C THR A 156 -16.73 9.00 -10.98
N ALA A 157 -15.52 9.07 -10.43
CA ALA A 157 -14.89 7.93 -9.75
C ALA A 157 -15.67 7.48 -8.50
N VAL A 158 -16.10 8.42 -7.67
CA VAL A 158 -16.94 8.11 -6.49
C VAL A 158 -18.28 7.49 -6.89
N ARG A 159 -18.89 7.97 -7.99
CA ARG A 159 -20.10 7.37 -8.55
C ARG A 159 -19.86 5.94 -8.99
N ALA A 160 -18.75 5.64 -9.67
CA ALA A 160 -18.40 4.29 -10.10
C ALA A 160 -18.25 3.34 -8.89
N LEU A 161 -17.56 3.76 -7.83
CA LEU A 161 -17.43 2.98 -6.59
C LEU A 161 -18.80 2.72 -5.93
N ARG A 162 -19.68 3.72 -5.88
CA ARG A 162 -21.03 3.57 -5.32
C ARG A 162 -21.90 2.62 -6.14
N LEU A 163 -21.81 2.66 -7.46
CA LEU A 163 -22.48 1.71 -8.35
C LEU A 163 -21.96 0.28 -8.12
N GLY A 164 -20.68 0.11 -7.77
CA GLY A 164 -20.09 -1.16 -7.35
C GLY A 164 -20.43 -1.57 -5.91
N ASN A 165 -21.30 -0.82 -5.20
CA ASN A 165 -21.62 -1.02 -3.78
C ASN A 165 -20.38 -1.04 -2.86
N ALA A 166 -19.35 -0.25 -3.17
CA ALA A 166 -18.18 -0.12 -2.33
C ALA A 166 -18.54 0.54 -0.99
N ARG A 167 -18.06 -0.03 0.10
CA ARG A 167 -18.27 0.50 1.45
C ARG A 167 -17.27 1.63 1.74
N LEU A 168 -17.74 2.63 2.49
CA LEU A 168 -16.90 3.71 2.98
C LEU A 168 -15.96 3.18 4.08
N MET A 169 -14.73 3.69 4.12
CA MET A 169 -13.70 3.23 5.07
C MET A 169 -13.62 4.07 6.33
N THR A 170 -14.05 5.33 6.28
CA THR A 170 -13.93 6.26 7.39
C THR A 170 -15.27 6.57 8.03
N LYS A 171 -15.22 6.87 9.34
CA LYS A 171 -16.35 7.45 10.05
C LYS A 171 -16.40 8.96 9.78
N PRO A 172 -17.58 9.61 9.88
CA PRO A 172 -17.67 11.06 9.78
C PRO A 172 -16.93 11.71 10.97
N ILE A 173 -16.22 12.80 10.71
CA ILE A 173 -15.65 13.66 11.75
C ILE A 173 -16.67 14.76 12.02
N PRO A 174 -17.30 14.81 13.21
CA PRO A 174 -18.29 15.84 13.52
C PRO A 174 -17.65 17.23 13.56
N GLY A 175 -18.37 18.23 13.08
CA GLY A 175 -17.95 19.62 13.21
C GLY A 175 -18.05 20.09 14.66
N GLU A 176 -17.09 20.91 15.10
CA GLU A 176 -17.18 21.64 16.37
C GLU A 176 -17.61 23.08 16.10
N ASN A 177 -18.39 23.66 17.03
CA ASN A 177 -18.83 25.06 16.96
C ASN A 177 -17.70 26.08 17.19
N ARG A 178 -16.49 25.65 17.37
CA ARG A 178 -15.30 26.48 17.55
C ARG A 178 -14.58 26.64 16.20
N PHE A 179 -14.47 27.88 15.72
CA PHE A 179 -13.63 28.27 14.58
C PHE A 179 -13.98 27.67 13.22
N ALA A 180 -15.15 27.97 12.65
CA ALA A 180 -15.47 27.76 11.22
C ALA A 180 -14.98 26.40 10.62
N THR A 181 -14.98 25.33 11.41
CA THR A 181 -14.57 24.01 10.96
C THR A 181 -15.72 23.32 10.20
N SER A 182 -15.40 22.70 9.07
CA SER A 182 -16.38 21.95 8.28
C SER A 182 -16.35 20.47 8.65
N PRO A 183 -17.52 19.82 8.87
CA PRO A 183 -17.55 18.39 9.17
C PRO A 183 -17.03 17.58 7.98
N VAL A 184 -16.21 16.56 8.26
CA VAL A 184 -15.72 15.64 7.23
C VAL A 184 -16.65 14.43 7.21
N ARG A 185 -17.20 14.13 6.04
CA ARG A 185 -18.12 13.01 5.84
C ARG A 185 -17.35 11.67 5.84
N SER A 186 -18.08 10.58 6.08
CA SER A 186 -17.56 9.23 5.81
C SER A 186 -17.08 9.15 4.37
N SER A 187 -15.88 8.62 4.15
CA SER A 187 -15.18 8.76 2.86
C SER A 187 -14.49 7.48 2.42
N TYR A 188 -14.17 7.45 1.15
CA TYR A 188 -13.18 6.56 0.55
C TYR A 188 -11.78 7.10 0.80
N TRP A 189 -10.76 6.29 0.59
CA TRP A 189 -9.37 6.72 0.60
C TRP A 189 -8.85 6.85 -0.83
N GLY A 190 -8.12 7.93 -1.07
CA GLY A 190 -7.42 8.19 -2.30
C GLY A 190 -5.92 8.24 -2.08
N PHE A 191 -5.15 7.62 -2.97
CA PHE A 191 -3.70 7.74 -3.04
C PHE A 191 -3.31 8.53 -4.27
N MET A 192 -2.45 9.51 -4.08
CA MET A 192 -2.04 10.43 -5.12
C MET A 192 -0.54 10.71 -5.03
N ASP A 193 0.09 11.01 -6.15
CA ASP A 193 1.47 11.52 -6.13
C ASP A 193 1.52 12.97 -5.68
N VAL A 194 2.59 13.34 -5.00
CA VAL A 194 2.81 14.73 -4.52
C VAL A 194 2.80 15.74 -5.67
N THR A 195 3.21 15.34 -6.87
CA THR A 195 3.21 16.22 -8.06
C THR A 195 1.82 16.75 -8.43
N ILE A 196 0.75 16.01 -8.12
CA ILE A 196 -0.64 16.40 -8.43
C ILE A 196 -1.28 17.23 -7.30
N GLN A 197 -0.54 17.52 -6.23
CA GLN A 197 -1.06 18.24 -5.06
C GLN A 197 -1.75 19.56 -5.42
N ASN A 198 -1.12 20.40 -6.27
CA ASN A 198 -1.64 21.70 -6.64
C ASN A 198 -2.97 21.60 -7.41
N ASP A 199 -3.11 20.60 -8.27
CA ASP A 199 -4.34 20.37 -9.04
C ASP A 199 -5.48 19.92 -8.12
N LEU A 200 -5.16 19.14 -7.07
CA LEU A 200 -6.12 18.75 -6.04
C LEU A 200 -6.60 19.95 -5.22
N GLU A 201 -5.70 20.85 -4.84
CA GLU A 201 -6.04 22.08 -4.11
C GLU A 201 -6.89 23.04 -4.94
N ALA A 202 -6.73 23.04 -6.26
CA ALA A 202 -7.54 23.82 -7.19
C ALA A 202 -8.98 23.31 -7.31
N CYS A 203 -9.30 22.10 -6.84
CA CYS A 203 -10.66 21.57 -6.84
C CYS A 203 -11.58 22.38 -5.91
N ALA A 204 -12.76 22.78 -6.40
CA ALA A 204 -13.68 23.69 -5.69
C ALA A 204 -14.14 23.18 -4.32
N ASP A 205 -14.22 21.85 -4.14
CA ASP A 205 -14.69 21.22 -2.88
C ASP A 205 -13.52 20.69 -2.03
N PHE A 206 -12.31 21.19 -2.24
CA PHE A 206 -11.16 20.77 -1.47
C PHE A 206 -11.19 21.34 -0.05
N LEU A 207 -11.10 20.45 0.93
CA LEU A 207 -10.95 20.79 2.34
C LEU A 207 -9.59 20.31 2.83
N SER A 208 -8.70 21.24 3.15
CA SER A 208 -7.37 20.90 3.69
C SER A 208 -7.48 20.18 5.04
N ALA A 209 -6.60 19.23 5.29
CA ALA A 209 -6.50 18.52 6.57
C ALA A 209 -6.29 19.46 7.76
N ALA A 210 -5.66 20.62 7.55
CA ALA A 210 -5.49 21.65 8.56
C ALA A 210 -6.81 22.27 9.04
N ASN A 211 -7.86 22.23 8.23
CA ASN A 211 -9.19 22.78 8.52
C ASN A 211 -10.17 21.74 9.08
N TYR A 212 -9.70 20.54 9.40
CA TYR A 212 -10.55 19.51 9.99
C TYR A 212 -10.90 19.85 11.45
N PRO A 213 -12.11 19.50 11.89
CA PRO A 213 -12.56 19.79 13.26
C PRO A 213 -11.73 19.09 14.32
N ASN A 214 -11.26 17.88 14.04
CA ASN A 214 -10.48 17.06 14.96
C ASN A 214 -9.15 16.64 14.32
N PRO A 215 -8.02 17.24 14.73
CA PRO A 215 -6.71 16.87 14.19
C PRO A 215 -6.24 15.48 14.59
N MET A 216 -6.84 14.84 15.61
CA MET A 216 -6.47 13.48 16.04
C MET A 216 -6.94 12.39 15.06
N ASP A 217 -7.91 12.67 14.20
CA ASP A 217 -8.42 11.74 13.21
C ASP A 217 -7.73 11.88 11.84
N VAL A 218 -6.70 12.72 11.75
CA VAL A 218 -5.90 12.96 10.54
C VAL A 218 -4.72 12.00 10.49
N LEU A 219 -4.51 11.33 9.35
CA LEU A 219 -3.33 10.50 9.13
C LEU A 219 -2.13 11.38 8.76
N GLU A 220 -0.92 10.94 9.14
CA GLU A 220 0.32 11.72 8.94
C GLU A 220 0.55 12.12 7.47
N ALA A 221 0.16 11.27 6.52
CA ALA A 221 0.29 11.53 5.07
C ALA A 221 -0.97 12.15 4.45
N GLU A 222 -1.99 12.50 5.24
CA GLU A 222 -3.25 13.03 4.74
C GLU A 222 -3.14 14.52 4.43
N TRP A 223 -3.52 14.89 3.22
CA TRP A 223 -3.47 16.26 2.75
C TRP A 223 -4.82 16.98 2.84
N GLY A 224 -5.90 16.28 2.55
CA GLY A 224 -7.24 16.85 2.58
C GLY A 224 -8.31 15.92 2.07
N SER A 225 -9.51 16.43 1.92
CA SER A 225 -10.66 15.69 1.40
C SER A 225 -11.36 16.44 0.28
N THR A 226 -11.89 15.70 -0.69
CA THR A 226 -12.69 16.21 -1.81
C THR A 226 -13.79 15.20 -2.14
N ASN A 227 -15.05 15.63 -2.20
CA ASN A 227 -16.19 14.80 -2.66
C ASN A 227 -16.26 13.38 -2.04
N ASN A 228 -16.14 13.26 -0.73
CA ASN A 228 -16.13 12.00 0.01
C ASN A 228 -14.89 11.10 -0.26
N VAL A 229 -13.79 11.67 -0.71
CA VAL A 229 -12.48 11.00 -0.79
C VAL A 229 -11.52 11.76 0.12
N ARG A 230 -10.81 11.05 1.00
CA ARG A 230 -9.70 11.58 1.79
C ARG A 230 -8.41 11.19 1.08
N TRP A 231 -7.54 12.15 0.84
CA TRP A 231 -6.36 11.98 0.01
C TRP A 231 -5.09 11.86 0.83
N LEU A 232 -4.33 10.81 0.54
CA LEU A 232 -2.99 10.60 1.03
C LEU A 232 -2.00 10.87 -0.09
N LEU A 233 -1.01 11.70 0.20
CA LEU A 233 0.07 12.00 -0.73
C LEU A 233 1.25 11.06 -0.50
N SER A 234 1.82 10.57 -1.59
CA SER A 234 3.02 9.74 -1.58
C SER A 234 3.98 10.18 -2.66
N THR A 235 5.27 10.14 -2.36
CA THR A 235 6.32 10.34 -3.37
C THR A 235 6.56 9.10 -4.23
N ASN A 236 5.89 7.98 -3.90
CA ASN A 236 5.95 6.73 -4.64
C ASN A 236 4.67 6.53 -5.48
N GLY A 237 4.19 7.57 -6.14
CA GLY A 237 3.04 7.48 -7.05
C GLY A 237 3.31 6.59 -8.26
N ALA A 238 2.25 6.06 -8.88
CA ALA A 238 2.38 5.26 -10.08
C ALA A 238 2.30 6.15 -11.33
N ASN A 239 3.26 6.00 -12.21
CA ASN A 239 3.28 6.64 -13.52
C ASN A 239 2.90 5.62 -14.61
N SER A 240 2.04 6.01 -15.55
CA SER A 240 1.57 5.18 -16.68
C SER A 240 2.27 5.50 -18.02
N GLY A 241 3.25 6.38 -18.00
CA GLY A 241 3.91 6.88 -19.21
C GLY A 241 3.78 8.39 -19.35
N THR A 242 3.91 8.89 -20.57
CA THR A 242 3.81 10.32 -20.89
C THR A 242 2.59 10.58 -21.77
N SER A 243 1.96 11.72 -21.56
CA SER A 243 0.89 12.25 -22.39
C SER A 243 1.39 12.71 -23.77
N ASN A 244 0.47 13.06 -24.65
CA ASN A 244 0.80 13.62 -25.97
C ASN A 244 1.57 14.94 -25.88
N LEU A 245 1.43 15.67 -24.79
CA LEU A 245 2.15 16.92 -24.50
C LEU A 245 3.48 16.69 -23.77
N GLY A 246 3.89 15.44 -23.54
CA GLY A 246 5.13 15.11 -22.85
C GLY A 246 5.05 15.14 -21.33
N ALA A 247 3.90 15.43 -20.72
CA ALA A 247 3.69 15.41 -19.29
C ALA A 247 3.51 13.97 -18.76
N PRO A 248 4.01 13.62 -17.56
CA PRO A 248 3.81 12.31 -16.97
C PRO A 248 2.33 12.08 -16.64
N ILE A 249 1.84 10.87 -16.93
CA ILE A 249 0.48 10.45 -16.60
C ILE A 249 0.51 9.73 -15.25
N TRP A 250 -0.07 10.35 -14.24
CA TRP A 250 -0.15 9.80 -12.90
C TRP A 250 -1.43 8.98 -12.70
N GLN A 251 -1.31 7.90 -11.95
CA GLN A 251 -2.41 7.00 -11.61
C GLN A 251 -2.82 7.24 -10.16
N ASN A 252 -3.86 8.02 -9.97
CA ASN A 252 -4.44 8.28 -8.66
C ASN A 252 -5.44 7.17 -8.34
N ILE A 253 -5.30 6.53 -7.19
CA ILE A 253 -6.07 5.34 -6.83
C ILE A 253 -7.09 5.72 -5.77
N ILE A 254 -8.37 5.41 -6.01
CA ILE A 254 -9.44 5.57 -5.02
C ILE A 254 -9.96 4.18 -4.66
N LEU A 255 -10.07 3.89 -3.38
CA LEU A 255 -10.47 2.59 -2.88
C LEU A 255 -11.53 2.65 -1.79
N GLY A 256 -12.38 1.62 -1.77
CA GLY A 256 -13.33 1.33 -0.72
C GLY A 256 -12.80 0.26 0.24
N GLN A 257 -13.56 0.01 1.29
CA GLN A 257 -13.22 -0.97 2.32
C GLN A 257 -13.06 -2.38 1.72
N GLU A 258 -12.02 -3.11 2.16
CA GLU A 258 -11.77 -4.51 1.76
C GLU A 258 -11.57 -4.73 0.25
N SER A 259 -11.11 -3.71 -0.47
CA SER A 259 -10.84 -3.81 -1.90
C SER A 259 -9.66 -4.73 -2.23
N PHE A 260 -8.68 -4.85 -1.32
CA PHE A 260 -7.49 -5.68 -1.50
C PHE A 260 -7.05 -6.35 -0.19
N GLY A 261 -6.28 -7.43 -0.32
CA GLY A 261 -5.75 -8.20 0.80
C GLY A 261 -4.23 -8.30 0.77
N VAL A 262 -3.64 -8.31 1.97
CA VAL A 262 -2.23 -8.57 2.21
C VAL A 262 -2.09 -9.82 3.06
N VAL A 263 -1.18 -10.71 2.66
CA VAL A 263 -0.94 -12.00 3.31
C VAL A 263 0.45 -12.03 3.88
N LYS A 264 0.54 -12.42 5.16
CA LYS A 264 1.78 -12.65 5.89
C LYS A 264 1.93 -14.14 6.22
N LEU A 265 3.16 -14.61 6.41
CA LEU A 265 3.45 -16.01 6.76
C LEU A 265 3.67 -16.12 8.28
N GLY A 266 2.69 -16.57 9.02
CA GLY A 266 2.76 -16.79 10.46
C GLY A 266 3.31 -15.57 11.21
N SER A 267 4.20 -15.83 12.16
CA SER A 267 4.97 -14.82 12.88
C SER A 267 6.29 -14.44 12.18
N LYS A 268 6.50 -14.92 10.92
CA LYS A 268 7.69 -14.56 10.14
C LYS A 268 7.57 -13.13 9.65
N GLU A 269 8.27 -12.26 10.32
CA GLU A 269 8.49 -10.87 9.93
C GLU A 269 9.75 -10.76 9.07
N ALA A 270 10.22 -9.53 8.83
CA ALA A 270 11.48 -9.32 8.14
C ALA A 270 12.64 -9.98 8.91
N GLU A 271 13.34 -10.88 8.27
CA GLU A 271 14.54 -11.51 8.82
C GLU A 271 15.76 -10.70 8.37
N PHE A 272 16.46 -10.14 9.34
CA PHE A 272 17.71 -9.44 9.11
C PHE A 272 18.88 -10.41 9.24
N ILE A 273 19.71 -10.47 8.21
CA ILE A 273 20.82 -11.44 8.11
C ILE A 273 22.14 -10.68 8.02
N VAL A 274 23.00 -10.88 9.01
CA VAL A 274 24.37 -10.36 9.00
C VAL A 274 25.35 -11.51 8.84
N LYS A 275 26.18 -11.45 7.83
CA LYS A 275 27.30 -12.37 7.63
C LYS A 275 28.60 -11.58 7.81
N PRO A 276 29.33 -11.80 8.91
CA PRO A 276 30.59 -11.11 9.17
C PRO A 276 31.66 -11.54 8.18
N LEU A 277 32.79 -10.83 8.17
CA LEU A 277 34.00 -11.20 7.43
C LEU A 277 34.41 -12.62 7.78
N GLY A 278 34.80 -13.41 6.80
CA GLY A 278 35.19 -14.80 6.99
C GLY A 278 34.05 -15.82 7.05
N SER A 279 32.81 -15.39 6.96
CA SER A 279 31.65 -16.31 7.00
C SER A 279 31.40 -17.08 5.70
N ALA A 280 32.06 -16.69 4.61
CA ALA A 280 31.85 -17.27 3.28
C ALA A 280 32.70 -18.54 3.00
N GLY A 281 33.59 -18.92 3.92
CA GLY A 281 34.47 -20.10 3.78
C GLY A 281 35.30 -20.05 2.50
N THR A 282 35.32 -21.16 1.74
CA THR A 282 36.13 -21.26 0.51
C THR A 282 35.70 -20.33 -0.62
N ALA A 283 34.52 -19.72 -0.56
CA ALA A 283 34.06 -18.73 -1.54
C ALA A 283 34.73 -17.36 -1.35
N ASP A 284 35.37 -17.12 -0.21
CA ASP A 284 36.17 -15.94 0.09
C ASP A 284 37.39 -16.33 0.93
N PRO A 285 38.44 -16.90 0.27
CA PRO A 285 39.59 -17.45 0.97
C PRO A 285 40.40 -16.42 1.76
N LEU A 286 40.31 -15.13 1.40
CA LEU A 286 41.02 -14.05 2.06
C LEU A 286 40.17 -13.30 3.10
N ASN A 287 38.93 -13.76 3.32
CA ASN A 287 37.98 -13.17 4.29
C ASN A 287 37.72 -11.67 4.09
N GLN A 288 37.67 -11.24 2.84
CA GLN A 288 37.58 -9.83 2.48
C GLN A 288 36.15 -9.28 2.39
N ARG A 289 35.13 -10.16 2.48
CA ARG A 289 33.73 -9.81 2.27
C ARG A 289 32.83 -10.18 3.44
N GLY A 290 32.09 -9.22 3.93
CA GLY A 290 30.91 -9.41 4.78
C GLY A 290 29.67 -8.97 4.05
N SER A 291 28.49 -9.38 4.49
CA SER A 291 27.21 -8.93 3.92
C SER A 291 26.16 -8.71 4.99
N VAL A 292 25.32 -7.73 4.71
CA VAL A 292 24.12 -7.40 5.50
C VAL A 292 22.93 -7.44 4.55
N GLY A 293 21.88 -8.13 4.91
CA GLY A 293 20.70 -8.26 4.07
C GLY A 293 19.42 -8.50 4.86
N TYR A 294 18.29 -8.41 4.17
CA TYR A 294 16.99 -8.79 4.71
C TYR A 294 16.28 -9.76 3.79
N LYS A 295 15.33 -10.50 4.34
CA LYS A 295 14.44 -11.40 3.63
C LYS A 295 13.04 -11.32 4.25
N TYR A 296 12.02 -11.20 3.40
CA TYR A 296 10.63 -11.01 3.83
C TYR A 296 9.65 -11.81 2.95
N PRO A 297 8.76 -12.62 3.54
CA PRO A 297 7.69 -13.30 2.81
C PRO A 297 6.48 -12.37 2.68
N PHE A 298 6.01 -12.16 1.45
CA PHE A 298 4.91 -11.23 1.18
C PHE A 298 4.04 -11.69 0.01
N ALA A 299 2.75 -11.46 0.13
CA ALA A 299 1.81 -11.58 -0.98
C ALA A 299 0.69 -10.54 -0.84
N THR A 300 0.22 -10.08 -1.98
CA THR A 300 -0.93 -9.16 -2.06
C THR A 300 -1.85 -9.57 -3.18
N ARG A 301 -3.15 -9.31 -3.02
CA ARG A 301 -4.17 -9.66 -4.00
C ARG A 301 -5.31 -8.67 -4.00
N LEU A 302 -5.77 -8.30 -5.18
CA LEU A 302 -6.99 -7.57 -5.38
C LEU A 302 -8.19 -8.49 -5.11
N LEU A 303 -9.10 -8.07 -4.23
CA LEU A 303 -10.27 -8.87 -3.81
C LEU A 303 -11.54 -8.47 -4.54
N ASN A 304 -11.68 -7.20 -4.91
CA ASN A 304 -12.83 -6.71 -5.64
C ASN A 304 -12.45 -5.54 -6.57
N ASP A 305 -12.46 -5.79 -7.88
CA ASP A 305 -12.14 -4.79 -8.90
C ASP A 305 -13.12 -3.61 -8.92
N ASN A 306 -14.38 -3.82 -8.54
CA ASN A 306 -15.41 -2.78 -8.52
C ASN A 306 -15.25 -1.80 -7.32
N TRP A 307 -14.40 -2.14 -6.35
CA TRP A 307 -14.20 -1.34 -5.14
C TRP A 307 -12.90 -0.54 -5.17
N ILE A 308 -12.25 -0.54 -6.31
CA ILE A 308 -11.05 0.24 -6.57
C ILE A 308 -11.14 0.86 -7.95
N THR A 309 -10.75 2.12 -8.08
CA THR A 309 -10.78 2.86 -9.35
C THR A 309 -9.51 3.69 -9.47
N ARG A 310 -8.92 3.70 -10.66
CA ARG A 310 -7.79 4.56 -11.00
C ARG A 310 -8.28 5.79 -11.75
N LEU A 311 -7.81 6.96 -11.33
CA LEU A 311 -7.92 8.20 -12.11
C LEU A 311 -6.58 8.47 -12.78
N LEU A 312 -6.59 8.55 -14.09
CA LEU A 312 -5.44 8.93 -14.90
C LEU A 312 -5.46 10.43 -15.08
N SER A 313 -4.44 11.12 -14.61
CA SER A 313 -4.32 12.58 -14.73
C SER A 313 -2.91 13.00 -15.10
N THR A 314 -2.79 14.14 -15.77
CA THR A 314 -1.53 14.85 -15.97
C THR A 314 -1.46 16.03 -15.04
N GLN A 315 -0.25 16.48 -14.73
CA GLN A 315 -0.03 17.70 -13.98
C GLN A 315 -0.37 18.92 -14.87
N PHE A 316 -1.03 19.91 -14.30
CA PHE A 316 -1.14 21.25 -14.90
C PHE A 316 0.13 22.04 -14.58
N PHE A 317 0.72 22.66 -15.57
CA PHE A 317 1.94 23.49 -15.41
C PHE A 317 1.62 24.89 -14.91
#